data_11c84589be23039e0c423add934bcc10
#
_entry.id   11c84589be23039e0c423add934bcc10
#
_cell.length_a   1.000
_cell.length_b   1.000
_cell.length_c   1.000
_cell.angle_alpha   90.00
_cell.angle_beta   90.00
_cell.angle_gamma   90.00
#
_symmetry.space_group_name_H-M   'P 1'
#
loop_
_entity.id
_entity.type
_entity.pdbx_description
1 polymer ?
#
loop_
_entity_poly.entity_id
_entity_poly.type
_entity_poly.pdbx_seq_one_letter_code
_entity_poly.pdbx_strand_id
1 'polypeptide(L)'
;MSTTYRLTDLALPYLLDSPDISFCAKGLYILICHIQPESLTHLASASGVSRVIVRRECNALKDEGWLSFDILKSERTIITPTAPDGVQQQLVKWFDGIKDTWFPMGESIMKAMLDNTVAVPRCLDNCRPSHIVNPVSGYRLEFDRFYYSHGVAFEFQGIQHRRRTDLHKSDAEFEDAQMRDLVKIGLSARHNIEVVEITAADLRIDRIITKIPARLPLLRIDAGEFVRRLDGVGQEYIFWCKRNQGRKTKPDGGRA
;
A
#
# COMPACT_ATOMS: atom_id res chain seq x y z
N MET A 1 -11.30 -11.95 1.41
CA MET A 1 -11.10 -10.75 0.57
C MET A 1 -10.06 -9.89 1.26
N SER A 2 -9.02 -9.44 0.54
CA SER A 2 -8.04 -8.52 1.11
C SER A 2 -8.73 -7.18 1.39
N THR A 3 -8.58 -6.66 2.61
CA THR A 3 -9.12 -5.34 2.96
C THR A 3 -8.17 -4.29 2.36
N THR A 4 -8.68 -3.43 1.47
CA THR A 4 -7.88 -2.30 0.94
C THR A 4 -7.94 -1.12 1.89
N TYR A 5 -6.81 -0.43 2.06
CA TYR A 5 -6.69 0.83 2.80
C TYR A 5 -6.41 2.01 1.87
N ARG A 6 -6.72 1.88 0.57
CA ARG A 6 -6.56 2.96 -0.40
C ARG A 6 -7.56 4.07 -0.11
N LEU A 7 -7.08 5.31 0.01
CA LEU A 7 -7.91 6.48 0.29
C LEU A 7 -9.12 6.57 -0.66
N THR A 8 -8.88 6.43 -1.96
CA THR A 8 -9.94 6.55 -2.97
C THR A 8 -11.03 5.48 -2.84
N ASP A 9 -10.66 4.25 -2.47
CA ASP A 9 -11.61 3.16 -2.28
C ASP A 9 -12.41 3.35 -0.99
N LEU A 10 -11.76 3.81 0.08
CA LEU A 10 -12.40 4.12 1.35
C LEU A 10 -13.33 5.33 1.27
N ALA A 11 -12.99 6.32 0.44
CA ALA A 11 -13.79 7.52 0.23
C ALA A 11 -14.97 7.32 -0.75
N LEU A 12 -14.95 6.25 -1.55
CA LEU A 12 -15.95 6.00 -2.59
C LEU A 12 -17.39 5.97 -2.08
N PRO A 13 -17.76 5.34 -0.94
CA PRO A 13 -19.12 5.40 -0.40
C PRO A 13 -19.60 6.83 -0.17
N TYR A 14 -18.76 7.70 0.39
CA TYR A 14 -19.10 9.11 0.63
C TYR A 14 -19.35 9.88 -0.67
N LEU A 15 -18.55 9.60 -1.72
CA LEU A 15 -18.80 10.20 -3.04
C LEU A 15 -20.14 9.73 -3.63
N LEU A 16 -20.42 8.42 -3.55
CA LEU A 16 -21.65 7.85 -4.10
C LEU A 16 -22.89 8.40 -3.40
N ASP A 17 -22.81 8.64 -2.10
CA ASP A 17 -23.90 9.18 -1.28
C ASP A 17 -24.02 10.71 -1.38
N SER A 18 -23.03 11.41 -1.97
CA SER A 18 -23.08 12.87 -2.13
C SER A 18 -24.19 13.30 -3.10
N PRO A 19 -25.19 14.11 -2.67
CA PRO A 19 -26.26 14.58 -3.54
C PRO A 19 -25.78 15.68 -4.51
N ASP A 20 -24.73 16.41 -4.15
CA ASP A 20 -24.24 17.58 -4.90
C ASP A 20 -23.37 17.19 -6.10
N ILE A 21 -22.95 15.93 -6.17
CA ILE A 21 -22.12 15.40 -7.24
C ILE A 21 -22.98 14.64 -8.25
N SER A 22 -22.92 15.05 -9.53
CA SER A 22 -23.64 14.40 -10.61
C SER A 22 -23.21 12.95 -10.81
N PHE A 23 -24.12 12.12 -11.33
CA PHE A 23 -23.79 10.72 -11.67
C PHE A 23 -22.63 10.63 -12.68
N CYS A 24 -22.57 11.56 -13.64
CA CYS A 24 -21.47 11.64 -14.62
C CYS A 24 -20.13 11.93 -13.91
N ALA A 25 -20.10 12.89 -12.98
CA ALA A 25 -18.92 13.23 -12.21
C ALA A 25 -18.45 12.05 -11.34
N LYS A 26 -19.36 11.33 -10.66
CA LYS A 26 -19.07 10.11 -9.90
C LYS A 26 -18.40 9.06 -10.78
N GLY A 27 -18.94 8.81 -11.97
CA GLY A 27 -18.36 7.89 -12.95
C GLY A 27 -16.97 8.32 -13.43
N LEU A 28 -16.75 9.61 -13.68
CA LEU A 28 -15.46 10.15 -14.06
C LEU A 28 -14.43 10.03 -12.93
N TYR A 29 -14.81 10.26 -11.67
CA TYR A 29 -13.93 10.08 -10.53
C TYR A 29 -13.42 8.63 -10.43
N ILE A 30 -14.34 7.66 -10.52
CA ILE A 30 -13.98 6.23 -10.50
C ILE A 30 -13.01 5.91 -11.65
N LEU A 31 -13.27 6.42 -12.85
CA LEU A 31 -12.39 6.22 -14.00
C LEU A 31 -11.01 6.86 -13.77
N ILE A 32 -10.96 8.09 -13.24
CA ILE A 32 -9.70 8.79 -12.91
C ILE A 32 -8.87 7.97 -11.94
N CYS A 33 -9.47 7.43 -10.88
CA CYS A 33 -8.78 6.57 -9.92
C CYS A 33 -8.19 5.31 -10.58
N HIS A 34 -8.86 4.80 -11.62
CA HIS A 34 -8.46 3.57 -12.29
C HIS A 34 -7.37 3.77 -13.34
N ILE A 35 -7.52 4.79 -14.23
CA ILE A 35 -6.63 4.98 -15.38
C ILE A 35 -5.55 6.04 -15.17
N GLN A 36 -5.68 6.89 -14.14
CA GLN A 36 -4.77 8.02 -13.86
C GLN A 36 -4.46 8.85 -15.12
N PRO A 37 -5.46 9.53 -15.71
CA PRO A 37 -5.33 10.16 -17.01
C PRO A 37 -4.26 11.27 -16.99
N GLU A 38 -3.50 11.38 -18.08
CA GLU A 38 -2.45 12.39 -18.24
C GLU A 38 -3.00 13.76 -18.68
N SER A 39 -4.27 13.81 -19.06
CA SER A 39 -4.93 15.05 -19.50
C SER A 39 -6.45 14.87 -19.52
N LEU A 40 -7.18 16.01 -19.56
CA LEU A 40 -8.63 16.01 -19.81
C LEU A 40 -9.00 15.40 -21.17
N THR A 41 -8.13 15.53 -22.17
CA THR A 41 -8.34 14.90 -23.49
C THR A 41 -8.25 13.40 -23.41
N HIS A 42 -7.27 12.86 -22.69
CA HIS A 42 -7.14 11.42 -22.41
C HIS A 42 -8.38 10.90 -21.67
N LEU A 43 -8.82 11.62 -20.63
CA LEU A 43 -10.03 11.26 -19.89
C LEU A 43 -11.30 11.28 -20.76
N ALA A 44 -11.44 12.27 -21.62
CA ALA A 44 -12.56 12.36 -22.56
C ALA A 44 -12.57 11.17 -23.54
N SER A 45 -11.41 10.82 -24.08
CA SER A 45 -11.26 9.66 -24.96
C SER A 45 -11.60 8.35 -24.24
N ALA A 46 -11.11 8.17 -23.02
CA ALA A 46 -11.33 6.94 -22.25
C ALA A 46 -12.79 6.78 -21.77
N SER A 47 -13.44 7.89 -21.45
CA SER A 47 -14.85 7.88 -20.96
C SER A 47 -15.89 7.87 -22.06
N GLY A 48 -15.55 8.23 -23.31
CA GLY A 48 -16.50 8.48 -24.38
C GLY A 48 -17.34 9.76 -24.18
N VAL A 49 -17.00 10.59 -23.19
CA VAL A 49 -17.71 11.85 -22.85
C VAL A 49 -17.01 13.03 -23.52
N SER A 50 -17.77 14.01 -24.02
CA SER A 50 -17.18 15.18 -24.66
C SER A 50 -16.24 15.95 -23.71
N ARG A 51 -15.16 16.53 -24.24
CA ARG A 51 -14.17 17.29 -23.45
C ARG A 51 -14.81 18.45 -22.67
N VAL A 52 -15.85 19.04 -23.19
CA VAL A 52 -16.60 20.13 -22.52
C VAL A 52 -17.27 19.61 -21.24
N ILE A 53 -17.97 18.49 -21.35
CA ILE A 53 -18.64 17.85 -20.21
C ILE A 53 -17.58 17.37 -19.21
N VAL A 54 -16.52 16.68 -19.65
CA VAL A 54 -15.42 16.24 -18.78
C VAL A 54 -14.84 17.40 -17.98
N ARG A 55 -14.57 18.55 -18.63
CA ARG A 55 -14.06 19.74 -17.94
C ARG A 55 -15.04 20.26 -16.89
N ARG A 56 -16.32 20.35 -17.22
CA ARG A 56 -17.37 20.80 -16.29
C ARG A 56 -17.44 19.90 -15.06
N GLU A 57 -17.53 18.60 -15.26
CA GLU A 57 -17.69 17.62 -14.18
C GLU A 57 -16.43 17.53 -13.32
N CYS A 58 -15.23 17.60 -13.94
CA CYS A 58 -13.98 17.64 -13.19
C CYS A 58 -13.84 18.92 -12.34
N ASN A 59 -14.32 20.08 -12.84
CA ASN A 59 -14.35 21.29 -12.04
C ASN A 59 -15.29 21.14 -10.84
N ALA A 60 -16.49 20.60 -11.04
CA ALA A 60 -17.42 20.32 -9.94
C ALA A 60 -16.80 19.40 -8.88
N LEU A 61 -16.13 18.32 -9.30
CA LEU A 61 -15.39 17.45 -8.37
C LEU A 61 -14.26 18.18 -7.62
N LYS A 62 -13.57 19.10 -8.31
CA LYS A 62 -12.51 19.91 -7.70
C LYS A 62 -13.07 20.89 -6.67
N ASP A 63 -14.16 21.59 -7.03
CA ASP A 63 -14.79 22.59 -6.16
C ASP A 63 -15.31 21.94 -4.86
N GLU A 64 -15.76 20.68 -4.94
CA GLU A 64 -16.16 19.86 -3.79
C GLU A 64 -15.01 19.08 -3.13
N GLY A 65 -13.75 19.29 -3.56
CA GLY A 65 -12.56 18.69 -2.94
C GLY A 65 -12.30 17.23 -3.28
N TRP A 66 -12.94 16.67 -4.32
CA TRP A 66 -12.70 15.29 -4.76
C TRP A 66 -11.53 15.13 -5.73
N LEU A 67 -11.10 16.23 -6.36
CA LEU A 67 -9.95 16.25 -7.25
C LEU A 67 -9.05 17.45 -6.94
N SER A 68 -7.75 17.29 -7.16
CA SER A 68 -6.82 18.40 -7.32
C SER A 68 -6.26 18.44 -8.75
N PHE A 69 -5.92 19.64 -9.23
CA PHE A 69 -5.32 19.84 -10.54
C PHE A 69 -4.04 20.63 -10.43
N ASP A 70 -2.97 20.07 -11.02
CA ASP A 70 -1.74 20.79 -11.30
C ASP A 70 -1.61 21.02 -12.82
N ILE A 71 -1.53 22.29 -13.22
CA ILE A 71 -1.26 22.68 -14.61
C ILE A 71 0.24 22.84 -14.76
N LEU A 72 0.89 21.89 -15.42
CA LEU A 72 2.29 22.00 -15.74
C LEU A 72 2.52 22.97 -16.93
N LYS A 73 3.74 23.55 -17.00
CA LYS A 73 4.15 24.49 -18.08
C LYS A 73 4.01 23.91 -19.51
N SER A 74 3.85 22.60 -19.65
CA SER A 74 3.71 21.88 -20.92
C SER A 74 2.25 21.60 -21.34
N GLU A 75 1.26 22.32 -20.79
CA GLU A 75 -0.18 22.09 -20.99
C GLU A 75 -0.69 20.72 -20.51
N ARG A 76 0.16 19.92 -19.88
CA ARG A 76 -0.27 18.68 -19.22
C ARG A 76 -0.96 19.05 -17.92
N THR A 77 -2.16 18.55 -17.74
CA THR A 77 -2.92 18.69 -16.50
C THR A 77 -2.78 17.41 -15.70
N ILE A 78 -2.10 17.48 -14.55
CA ILE A 78 -2.07 16.34 -13.63
C ILE A 78 -3.38 16.38 -12.84
N ILE A 79 -4.19 15.35 -13.02
CA ILE A 79 -5.45 15.16 -12.29
C ILE A 79 -5.18 14.16 -11.18
N THR A 80 -5.30 14.61 -9.94
CA THR A 80 -5.05 13.78 -8.75
C THR A 80 -6.35 13.56 -8.00
N PRO A 81 -6.82 12.32 -7.85
CA PRO A 81 -7.98 12.03 -7.02
C PRO A 81 -7.64 12.23 -5.55
N THR A 82 -8.56 12.83 -4.81
CA THR A 82 -8.47 13.07 -3.37
C THR A 82 -9.83 12.82 -2.72
N ALA A 83 -10.02 13.25 -1.50
CA ALA A 83 -11.31 13.28 -0.81
C ALA A 83 -11.44 14.59 -0.02
N PRO A 84 -12.65 15.15 0.12
CA PRO A 84 -12.89 16.36 0.90
C PRO A 84 -12.38 16.23 2.34
N ASP A 85 -11.91 17.32 2.94
CA ASP A 85 -11.34 17.32 4.29
C ASP A 85 -12.26 16.67 5.33
N GLY A 86 -13.56 16.92 5.29
CA GLY A 86 -14.52 16.30 6.20
C GLY A 86 -14.58 14.77 6.06
N VAL A 87 -14.44 14.24 4.83
CA VAL A 87 -14.37 12.80 4.57
C VAL A 87 -13.03 12.25 5.08
N GLN A 88 -11.92 12.93 4.80
CA GLN A 88 -10.61 12.51 5.29
C GLN A 88 -10.55 12.44 6.81
N GLN A 89 -11.12 13.42 7.52
CA GLN A 89 -11.20 13.41 8.99
C GLN A 89 -12.03 12.23 9.53
N GLN A 90 -13.12 11.86 8.86
CA GLN A 90 -13.89 10.67 9.23
C GLN A 90 -13.08 9.40 9.02
N LEU A 91 -12.35 9.29 7.90
CA LEU A 91 -11.48 8.15 7.62
C LEU A 91 -10.32 8.06 8.61
N VAL A 92 -9.74 9.18 9.04
CA VAL A 92 -8.69 9.21 10.09
C VAL A 92 -9.25 8.70 11.41
N LYS A 93 -10.44 9.15 11.83
CA LYS A 93 -11.09 8.65 13.06
C LYS A 93 -11.35 7.15 13.00
N TRP A 94 -11.90 6.69 11.89
CA TRP A 94 -12.11 5.26 11.65
C TRP A 94 -10.79 4.47 11.71
N PHE A 95 -9.76 4.95 11.02
CA PHE A 95 -8.44 4.34 10.98
C PHE A 95 -7.79 4.26 12.36
N ASP A 96 -7.84 5.34 13.15
CA ASP A 96 -7.33 5.36 14.52
C ASP A 96 -8.07 4.37 15.44
N GLY A 97 -9.35 4.10 15.16
CA GLY A 97 -10.12 3.10 15.90
C GLY A 97 -9.72 1.65 15.61
N ILE A 98 -9.17 1.38 14.42
CA ILE A 98 -8.85 0.00 13.99
C ILE A 98 -7.35 -0.33 14.00
N LYS A 99 -6.45 0.68 13.91
CA LYS A 99 -5.00 0.44 13.76
C LYS A 99 -4.39 -0.43 14.86
N ASP A 100 -4.92 -0.35 16.07
CA ASP A 100 -4.42 -1.11 17.22
C ASP A 100 -4.82 -2.60 17.14
N THR A 101 -5.77 -2.96 16.26
CA THR A 101 -6.14 -4.36 15.96
C THR A 101 -5.24 -4.99 14.89
N TRP A 102 -4.34 -4.23 14.27
CA TRP A 102 -3.47 -4.72 13.23
C TRP A 102 -2.40 -5.67 13.79
N PHE A 103 -2.43 -6.90 13.28
CA PHE A 103 -1.41 -7.89 13.60
C PHE A 103 -1.12 -8.78 12.37
N PRO A 104 0.14 -8.95 11.98
CA PRO A 104 1.35 -8.26 12.47
C PRO A 104 1.37 -6.79 12.02
N MET A 105 1.63 -5.88 12.96
CA MET A 105 1.46 -4.43 12.71
C MET A 105 2.35 -3.90 11.57
N GLY A 106 3.63 -4.26 11.53
CA GLY A 106 4.55 -3.76 10.51
C GLY A 106 4.16 -4.17 9.09
N GLU A 107 3.72 -5.41 8.89
CA GLU A 107 3.21 -5.92 7.63
C GLU A 107 1.92 -5.20 7.21
N SER A 108 1.00 -4.98 8.16
CA SER A 108 -0.25 -4.27 7.91
C SER A 108 -0.03 -2.82 7.49
N ILE A 109 0.93 -2.11 8.14
CA ILE A 109 1.34 -0.76 7.74
C ILE A 109 1.94 -0.77 6.33
N MET A 110 2.84 -1.71 6.01
CA MET A 110 3.39 -1.87 4.67
C MET A 110 2.28 -2.03 3.64
N LYS A 111 1.32 -2.92 3.87
CA LYS A 111 0.19 -3.15 2.97
C LYS A 111 -0.64 -1.89 2.75
N ALA A 112 -0.99 -1.18 3.82
CA ALA A 112 -1.73 0.07 3.72
C ALA A 112 -0.97 1.18 2.97
N MET A 113 0.34 1.28 3.16
CA MET A 113 1.18 2.22 2.40
C MET A 113 1.25 1.84 0.92
N LEU A 114 1.39 0.55 0.58
CA LEU A 114 1.39 0.08 -0.80
C LEU A 114 0.03 0.32 -1.47
N ASP A 115 -1.10 0.20 -0.75
CA ASP A 115 -2.42 0.55 -1.27
C ASP A 115 -2.52 2.02 -1.71
N ASN A 116 -1.79 2.91 -1.03
CA ASN A 116 -1.80 4.35 -1.30
C ASN A 116 -0.63 4.84 -2.17
N THR A 117 0.25 3.95 -2.62
CA THR A 117 1.42 4.32 -3.45
C THR A 117 1.51 3.55 -4.76
N VAL A 118 0.90 2.36 -4.88
CA VAL A 118 0.90 1.54 -6.09
C VAL A 118 -0.43 1.68 -6.83
N ALA A 119 -0.38 2.00 -8.13
CA ALA A 119 -1.58 2.21 -8.94
C ALA A 119 -2.30 0.91 -9.34
N VAL A 120 -1.70 -0.26 -9.10
CA VAL A 120 -2.29 -1.55 -9.43
C VAL A 120 -3.34 -1.93 -8.37
N PRO A 121 -4.64 -2.05 -8.73
CA PRO A 121 -5.71 -2.28 -7.76
C PRO A 121 -5.80 -3.73 -7.30
N ARG A 122 -5.17 -4.67 -8.01
CA ARG A 122 -5.27 -6.10 -7.73
C ARG A 122 -3.95 -6.66 -7.27
N CYS A 123 -3.91 -7.10 -6.02
CA CYS A 123 -2.83 -7.86 -5.42
C CYS A 123 -3.39 -9.03 -4.63
N LEU A 124 -2.52 -9.94 -4.24
CA LEU A 124 -2.83 -11.07 -3.36
C LEU A 124 -2.01 -10.92 -2.08
N ASP A 125 -2.68 -10.88 -0.95
CA ASP A 125 -2.03 -10.88 0.37
C ASP A 125 -1.88 -12.30 0.88
N ASN A 126 -0.76 -12.57 1.59
CA ASN A 126 -0.42 -13.86 2.19
C ASN A 126 -0.55 -15.00 1.15
N CYS A 127 -0.03 -14.71 -0.05
CA CYS A 127 -0.19 -15.57 -1.21
C CYS A 127 0.87 -16.65 -1.26
N ARG A 128 0.44 -17.90 -1.53
CA ARG A 128 1.32 -19.07 -1.73
C ARG A 128 1.17 -19.61 -3.15
N PRO A 129 1.86 -19.05 -4.14
CA PRO A 129 1.77 -19.50 -5.52
C PRO A 129 2.15 -20.97 -5.65
N SER A 130 1.40 -21.73 -6.49
CA SER A 130 1.58 -23.18 -6.62
C SER A 130 2.95 -23.58 -7.18
N HIS A 131 3.61 -22.69 -7.89
CA HIS A 131 4.90 -22.90 -8.53
C HIS A 131 6.11 -22.43 -7.67
N ILE A 132 5.88 -21.77 -6.53
CA ILE A 132 6.94 -21.35 -5.59
C ILE A 132 6.97 -22.36 -4.44
N VAL A 133 7.61 -23.50 -4.70
CA VAL A 133 7.70 -24.62 -3.76
C VAL A 133 9.14 -24.80 -3.31
N ASN A 134 9.38 -24.85 -1.99
CA ASN A 134 10.68 -25.14 -1.44
C ASN A 134 11.07 -26.59 -1.81
N PRO A 135 12.18 -26.80 -2.55
CA PRO A 135 12.57 -28.13 -3.04
C PRO A 135 12.99 -29.10 -1.93
N VAL A 136 13.35 -28.59 -0.74
CA VAL A 136 13.76 -29.41 0.39
C VAL A 136 12.57 -29.88 1.22
N SER A 137 11.66 -28.94 1.56
CA SER A 137 10.53 -29.23 2.44
C SER A 137 9.25 -29.62 1.69
N GLY A 138 9.14 -29.34 0.39
CA GLY A 138 7.94 -29.53 -0.41
C GLY A 138 6.80 -28.53 -0.10
N TYR A 139 7.02 -27.58 0.81
CA TYR A 139 6.00 -26.59 1.15
C TYR A 139 6.03 -25.39 0.21
N ARG A 140 4.85 -24.84 -0.10
CA ARG A 140 4.72 -23.58 -0.85
C ARG A 140 5.20 -22.41 0.02
N LEU A 141 5.98 -21.52 -0.59
CA LEU A 141 6.46 -20.30 0.06
C LEU A 141 5.42 -19.18 -0.08
N GLU A 142 5.28 -18.39 0.97
CA GLU A 142 4.30 -17.31 1.05
C GLU A 142 4.94 -15.97 0.73
N PHE A 143 4.18 -15.09 0.06
CA PHE A 143 4.48 -13.67 -0.07
C PHE A 143 3.49 -12.85 0.75
N ASP A 144 3.95 -11.85 1.50
CA ASP A 144 3.07 -10.98 2.28
C ASP A 144 2.12 -10.19 1.38
N ARG A 145 2.63 -9.69 0.22
CA ARG A 145 1.84 -9.08 -0.85
C ARG A 145 2.42 -9.39 -2.22
N PHE A 146 1.57 -9.78 -3.16
CA PHE A 146 1.99 -10.17 -4.51
C PHE A 146 1.14 -9.49 -5.59
N TYR A 147 1.77 -8.63 -6.39
CA TYR A 147 1.22 -8.03 -7.61
C TYR A 147 1.49 -8.96 -8.80
N TYR A 148 0.69 -10.00 -8.91
CA TYR A 148 0.91 -11.12 -9.83
C TYR A 148 0.98 -10.69 -11.31
N SER A 149 0.18 -9.69 -11.73
CA SER A 149 0.18 -9.16 -13.12
C SER A 149 1.48 -8.46 -13.50
N HIS A 150 2.30 -8.06 -12.52
CA HIS A 150 3.56 -7.34 -12.71
C HIS A 150 4.78 -8.16 -12.24
N GLY A 151 4.55 -9.34 -11.65
CA GLY A 151 5.62 -10.17 -11.13
C GLY A 151 6.43 -9.49 -10.00
N VAL A 152 5.77 -8.76 -9.10
CA VAL A 152 6.41 -8.09 -7.95
C VAL A 152 5.78 -8.57 -6.66
N ALA A 153 6.61 -9.05 -5.74
CA ALA A 153 6.21 -9.42 -4.39
C ALA A 153 6.89 -8.53 -3.35
N PHE A 154 6.18 -8.19 -2.29
CA PHE A 154 6.72 -7.47 -1.14
C PHE A 154 6.69 -8.37 0.08
N GLU A 155 7.78 -8.28 0.87
CA GLU A 155 7.99 -9.00 2.12
C GLU A 155 8.34 -8.02 3.22
N PHE A 156 7.64 -8.11 4.34
CA PHE A 156 7.97 -7.30 5.51
C PHE A 156 9.00 -8.00 6.39
N GLN A 157 10.21 -7.47 6.42
CA GLN A 157 11.28 -7.96 7.30
C GLN A 157 11.16 -7.33 8.69
N GLY A 158 10.48 -8.02 9.60
CA GLY A 158 10.42 -7.64 11.01
C GLY A 158 11.80 -7.67 11.69
N ILE A 159 11.89 -7.07 12.87
CA ILE A 159 13.14 -7.05 13.67
C ILE A 159 13.69 -8.46 13.92
N GLN A 160 12.79 -9.45 13.99
CA GLN A 160 13.08 -10.84 14.30
C GLN A 160 13.94 -11.54 13.22
N HIS A 161 13.82 -11.13 11.95
CA HIS A 161 14.52 -11.76 10.83
C HIS A 161 16.01 -11.34 10.73
N ARG A 162 16.40 -10.22 11.31
CA ARG A 162 17.78 -9.68 11.20
C ARG A 162 18.69 -10.00 12.37
N ARG A 163 18.15 -10.48 13.48
CA ARG A 163 18.92 -10.85 14.68
C ARG A 163 18.33 -12.12 15.27
N ARG A 164 19.22 -12.99 15.79
CA ARG A 164 18.79 -14.07 16.67
C ARG A 164 17.96 -13.47 17.81
N THR A 165 16.67 -13.75 17.79
CA THR A 165 15.74 -13.42 18.87
C THR A 165 15.43 -14.68 19.64
N ASP A 166 14.84 -14.56 20.83
CA ASP A 166 14.40 -15.69 21.67
C ASP A 166 13.37 -16.62 20.96
N LEU A 167 12.92 -16.25 19.75
CA LEU A 167 12.07 -17.08 18.88
C LEU A 167 12.87 -18.19 18.16
N HIS A 168 14.17 -18.01 17.97
CA HIS A 168 15.05 -19.05 17.42
C HIS A 168 15.70 -19.81 18.59
N LYS A 169 15.22 -21.03 18.83
CA LYS A 169 15.72 -21.88 19.93
C LYS A 169 17.16 -22.35 19.72
N SER A 170 17.66 -22.31 18.47
CA SER A 170 19.02 -22.74 18.11
C SER A 170 19.60 -21.96 16.93
N ASP A 171 20.94 -22.02 16.75
CA ASP A 171 21.62 -21.45 15.57
C ASP A 171 21.16 -22.15 14.28
N ALA A 172 20.87 -23.46 14.35
CA ALA A 172 20.37 -24.23 13.22
C ALA A 172 19.00 -23.71 12.73
N GLU A 173 18.07 -23.36 13.63
CA GLU A 173 16.77 -22.77 13.23
C GLU A 173 16.92 -21.41 12.55
N PHE A 174 17.92 -20.63 12.96
CA PHE A 174 18.22 -19.34 12.33
C PHE A 174 18.82 -19.53 10.94
N GLU A 175 19.76 -20.47 10.78
CA GLU A 175 20.34 -20.83 9.48
C GLU A 175 19.28 -21.39 8.53
N ASP A 176 18.38 -22.23 9.02
CA ASP A 176 17.26 -22.77 8.23
C ASP A 176 16.30 -21.66 7.77
N ALA A 177 16.07 -20.62 8.59
CA ALA A 177 15.24 -19.49 8.21
C ALA A 177 15.92 -18.67 7.10
N GLN A 178 17.22 -18.36 7.24
CA GLN A 178 17.99 -17.67 6.19
C GLN A 178 18.03 -18.48 4.89
N MET A 179 18.23 -19.80 4.98
CA MET A 179 18.23 -20.67 3.80
C MET A 179 16.86 -20.65 3.09
N ARG A 180 15.76 -20.65 3.83
CA ARG A 180 14.41 -20.53 3.24
C ARG A 180 14.22 -19.21 2.50
N ASP A 181 14.73 -18.10 3.05
CA ASP A 181 14.64 -16.78 2.39
C ASP A 181 15.46 -16.76 1.09
N LEU A 182 16.69 -17.30 1.10
CA LEU A 182 17.51 -17.42 -0.11
C LEU A 182 16.86 -18.31 -1.17
N VAL A 183 16.30 -19.45 -0.77
CA VAL A 183 15.56 -20.36 -1.68
C VAL A 183 14.36 -19.63 -2.29
N LYS A 184 13.62 -18.86 -1.48
CA LYS A 184 12.47 -18.07 -1.93
C LYS A 184 12.87 -17.05 -3.00
N ILE A 185 13.92 -16.27 -2.74
CA ILE A 185 14.46 -15.28 -3.70
C ILE A 185 14.90 -15.98 -5.01
N GLY A 186 15.65 -17.06 -4.92
CA GLY A 186 16.14 -17.79 -6.08
C GLY A 186 15.02 -18.41 -6.93
N LEU A 187 14.00 -18.99 -6.30
CA LEU A 187 12.82 -19.53 -6.99
C LEU A 187 12.00 -18.41 -7.62
N SER A 188 11.81 -17.30 -6.91
CA SER A 188 11.08 -16.14 -7.41
C SER A 188 11.72 -15.58 -8.67
N ALA A 189 13.05 -15.43 -8.68
CA ALA A 189 13.80 -14.94 -9.83
C ALA A 189 13.64 -15.86 -11.06
N ARG A 190 13.63 -17.19 -10.87
CA ARG A 190 13.37 -18.15 -11.96
C ARG A 190 11.99 -18.00 -12.59
N HIS A 191 11.02 -17.52 -11.86
CA HIS A 191 9.66 -17.26 -12.31
C HIS A 191 9.40 -15.80 -12.67
N ASN A 192 10.48 -15.00 -12.86
CA ASN A 192 10.40 -13.57 -13.17
C ASN A 192 9.62 -12.76 -12.11
N ILE A 193 9.70 -13.18 -10.85
CA ILE A 193 9.13 -12.48 -9.70
C ILE A 193 10.26 -11.74 -8.98
N GLU A 194 10.13 -10.42 -8.90
CA GLU A 194 11.01 -9.56 -8.12
C GLU A 194 10.48 -9.48 -6.69
N VAL A 195 11.30 -9.91 -5.72
CA VAL A 195 10.96 -9.83 -4.29
C VAL A 195 11.60 -8.58 -3.70
N VAL A 196 10.77 -7.72 -3.14
CA VAL A 196 11.17 -6.46 -2.50
C VAL A 196 11.04 -6.58 -0.99
N GLU A 197 12.15 -6.46 -0.28
CA GLU A 197 12.14 -6.45 1.17
C GLU A 197 11.86 -5.05 1.71
N ILE A 198 10.86 -4.96 2.58
CA ILE A 198 10.49 -3.75 3.32
C ILE A 198 10.79 -3.97 4.79
N THR A 199 11.56 -3.08 5.37
CA THR A 199 11.92 -3.11 6.79
C THR A 199 11.13 -2.08 7.58
N ALA A 200 11.17 -2.16 8.90
CA ALA A 200 10.58 -1.13 9.75
C ALA A 200 11.10 0.29 9.40
N ALA A 201 12.36 0.43 8.99
CA ALA A 201 12.93 1.72 8.61
C ALA A 201 12.33 2.31 7.31
N ASP A 202 11.73 1.46 6.48
CA ASP A 202 11.13 1.85 5.20
C ASP A 202 9.65 2.23 5.33
N LEU A 203 9.04 2.07 6.53
CA LEU A 203 7.62 2.37 6.77
C LEU A 203 7.35 3.88 6.88
N ARG A 204 7.62 4.57 5.80
CA ARG A 204 7.29 5.95 5.50
C ARG A 204 6.93 6.07 4.02
N ILE A 205 5.97 6.91 3.71
CA ILE A 205 5.49 7.08 2.32
C ILE A 205 6.64 7.47 1.37
N ASP A 206 7.48 8.43 1.78
CA ASP A 206 8.64 8.88 0.99
C ASP A 206 9.67 7.78 0.75
N ARG A 207 9.85 6.86 1.69
CA ARG A 207 10.81 5.75 1.60
C ARG A 207 10.24 4.56 0.84
N ILE A 208 9.01 4.17 1.14
CA ILE A 208 8.40 3.01 0.48
C ILE A 208 8.28 3.23 -1.03
N ILE A 209 8.01 4.46 -1.47
CA ILE A 209 7.98 4.83 -2.90
C ILE A 209 9.32 4.53 -3.58
N THR A 210 10.45 4.77 -2.92
CA THR A 210 11.79 4.49 -3.50
C THR A 210 12.09 3.00 -3.63
N LYS A 211 11.34 2.15 -2.93
CA LYS A 211 11.47 0.69 -2.99
C LYS A 211 10.57 0.06 -4.06
N ILE A 212 9.60 0.79 -4.58
CA ILE A 212 8.67 0.25 -5.58
C ILE A 212 9.40 0.10 -6.91
N PRO A 213 9.50 -1.11 -7.49
CA PRO A 213 10.14 -1.34 -8.78
C PRO A 213 9.45 -0.59 -9.92
N ALA A 214 10.23 -0.13 -10.90
CA ALA A 214 9.71 0.64 -12.05
C ALA A 214 8.62 -0.08 -12.86
N ARG A 215 8.53 -1.41 -12.76
CA ARG A 215 7.46 -2.21 -13.39
C ARG A 215 6.09 -2.04 -12.73
N LEU A 216 6.03 -1.48 -11.50
CA LEU A 216 4.79 -1.12 -10.84
C LEU A 216 4.53 0.37 -11.01
N PRO A 217 3.40 0.78 -11.63
CA PRO A 217 3.05 2.18 -11.75
C PRO A 217 2.74 2.76 -10.37
N LEU A 218 3.23 3.99 -10.13
CA LEU A 218 2.94 4.72 -8.90
C LEU A 218 1.57 5.37 -8.96
N LEU A 219 0.86 5.34 -7.84
CA LEU A 219 -0.41 6.03 -7.68
C LEU A 219 -0.15 7.54 -7.53
N ARG A 220 -0.92 8.35 -8.27
CA ARG A 220 -0.99 9.79 -8.03
C ARG A 220 -2.03 10.03 -6.94
N ILE A 221 -1.56 10.43 -5.78
CA ILE A 221 -2.43 10.78 -4.66
C ILE A 221 -2.01 12.14 -4.10
N ASP A 222 -2.98 12.89 -3.69
CA ASP A 222 -2.75 14.06 -2.86
C ASP A 222 -2.36 13.60 -1.44
N ALA A 223 -1.32 14.22 -0.87
CA ALA A 223 -0.87 13.95 0.49
C ALA A 223 -1.84 14.57 1.53
N GLY A 224 -3.11 14.20 1.46
CA GLY A 224 -4.17 14.63 2.36
C GLY A 224 -3.99 14.12 3.79
N GLU A 225 -4.94 14.46 4.66
CA GLU A 225 -4.86 14.17 6.10
C GLU A 225 -4.77 12.67 6.39
N PHE A 226 -5.51 11.84 5.65
CA PHE A 226 -5.49 10.38 5.81
C PHE A 226 -4.12 9.79 5.51
N VAL A 227 -3.48 10.19 4.40
CA VAL A 227 -2.15 9.68 4.01
C VAL A 227 -1.08 10.16 4.98
N ARG A 228 -1.16 11.42 5.45
CA ARG A 228 -0.26 11.93 6.51
C ARG A 228 -0.43 11.15 7.81
N ARG A 229 -1.66 10.77 8.19
CA ARG A 229 -1.91 9.96 9.38
C ARG A 229 -1.32 8.56 9.24
N LEU A 230 -1.47 7.93 8.08
CA LEU A 230 -0.85 6.63 7.79
C LEU A 230 0.68 6.71 7.89
N ASP A 231 1.31 7.76 7.32
CA ASP A 231 2.76 8.01 7.45
C ASP A 231 3.16 8.18 8.92
N GLY A 232 2.36 8.89 9.71
CA GLY A 232 2.55 9.06 11.15
C GLY A 232 2.57 7.73 11.91
N VAL A 233 1.64 6.81 11.60
CA VAL A 233 1.61 5.47 12.20
C VAL A 233 2.87 4.67 11.86
N GLY A 234 3.37 4.79 10.64
CA GLY A 234 4.66 4.20 10.26
C GLY A 234 5.82 4.74 11.10
N GLN A 235 5.85 6.07 11.32
CA GLN A 235 6.87 6.72 12.17
C GLN A 235 6.77 6.25 13.64
N GLU A 236 5.55 6.17 14.19
CA GLU A 236 5.30 5.64 15.54
C GLU A 236 5.86 4.21 15.68
N TYR A 237 5.61 3.36 14.68
CA TYR A 237 6.12 1.99 14.64
C TYR A 237 7.65 1.93 14.54
N ILE A 238 8.27 2.76 13.70
CA ILE A 238 9.75 2.88 13.60
C ILE A 238 10.34 3.25 14.97
N PHE A 239 9.72 4.23 15.65
CA PHE A 239 10.17 4.66 16.97
C PHE A 239 10.02 3.55 18.02
N TRP A 240 8.89 2.87 18.03
CA TRP A 240 8.65 1.71 18.89
C TRP A 240 9.70 0.62 18.67
N CYS A 241 10.00 0.29 17.42
CA CYS A 241 11.03 -0.67 17.05
C CYS A 241 12.41 -0.29 17.60
N LYS A 242 12.83 0.98 17.42
CA LYS A 242 14.11 1.48 17.93
C LYS A 242 14.20 1.38 19.45
N ARG A 243 13.13 1.76 20.15
CA ARG A 243 13.09 1.73 21.62
C ARG A 243 13.15 0.31 22.18
N ASN A 244 12.60 -0.67 21.48
CA ASN A 244 12.56 -2.06 21.92
C ASN A 244 13.74 -2.90 21.41
N GLN A 245 14.55 -2.40 20.47
CA GLN A 245 15.78 -3.09 20.01
C GLN A 245 16.82 -3.34 21.09
N GLY A 246 16.78 -2.62 22.23
CA GLY A 246 17.71 -2.75 23.35
C GLY A 246 17.18 -3.52 24.57
N ARG A 247 15.90 -3.83 24.60
CA ARG A 247 15.32 -4.57 25.72
C ARG A 247 15.51 -6.07 25.50
N LYS A 248 16.51 -6.66 26.21
CA LYS A 248 16.50 -8.09 26.47
C LYS A 248 15.21 -8.39 27.26
N THR A 249 14.33 -9.23 26.72
CA THR A 249 13.27 -9.81 27.52
C THR A 249 13.93 -10.52 28.70
N LYS A 250 13.69 -10.06 29.92
CA LYS A 250 14.09 -10.81 31.11
C LYS A 250 13.35 -12.15 31.02
N PRO A 251 14.06 -13.29 31.20
CA PRO A 251 13.36 -14.55 31.32
C PRO A 251 12.39 -14.42 32.49
N ASP A 252 11.13 -14.79 32.27
CA ASP A 252 10.14 -14.90 33.34
C ASP A 252 10.74 -15.77 34.43
N GLY A 253 10.96 -15.12 35.58
CA GLY A 253 11.44 -15.81 36.77
C GLY A 253 10.43 -16.88 37.13
N GLY A 254 10.89 -18.14 37.03
CA GLY A 254 10.12 -19.28 37.47
C GLY A 254 9.59 -19.01 38.89
N ARG A 255 8.27 -19.06 39.03
CA ARG A 255 7.65 -19.24 40.34
C ARG A 255 7.94 -20.66 40.78
N ALA A 256 8.72 -20.77 41.84
CA ALA A 256 8.85 -21.98 42.64
C ALA A 256 7.50 -22.31 43.31
#